data_2036132eff7981e95ea54a4f65bdca4d
#
_entry.id   2036132eff7981e95ea54a4f65bdca4d
#
_cell.length_a   1.000
_cell.length_b   1.000
_cell.length_c   1.000
_cell.angle_alpha   90.00
_cell.angle_beta   90.00
_cell.angle_gamma   90.00
#
_symmetry.space_group_name_H-M   'P 1'
#
loop_
_entity.id
_entity.type
_entity.pdbx_description
1 polymer ?
#
loop_
_entity_poly.entity_id
_entity_poly.type
_entity_poly.pdbx_seq_one_letter_code
_entity_poly.pdbx_strand_id
1 'polypeptide(L)'
;MKKSVKPPASSFYEVRRSKIQGRGAFAILPIRKGKKIDEYWGKRITHDEADRRYDDSEARHHTFLFVLDDDTVLDARYGGNDARFINHSCDPNCETVIEHGHIWIKAMKAITPETELTYDYRFEWQDDYEPEDVRYYACRCGAKKCRGTILRIPVYLRATIKQWLVGNDVPVPKKPKKGAKKAVKKVVKKVVKKAVR
;
A
#
# COMPACT_ATOMS: atom_id res chain seq x y z
N MET A 1 -27.49 11.12 -4.24
CA MET A 1 -26.31 10.22 -4.27
C MET A 1 -26.78 8.78 -4.17
N LYS A 2 -26.51 7.92 -5.16
CA LYS A 2 -26.80 6.48 -5.05
C LYS A 2 -25.90 5.89 -3.95
N LYS A 3 -26.50 5.21 -2.96
CA LYS A 3 -25.73 4.48 -1.95
C LYS A 3 -24.87 3.43 -2.68
N SER A 4 -23.57 3.50 -2.55
CA SER A 4 -22.67 2.46 -3.04
C SER A 4 -22.96 1.17 -2.27
N VAL A 5 -23.13 0.07 -3.00
CA VAL A 5 -23.42 -1.26 -2.43
C VAL A 5 -22.12 -2.04 -2.36
N LYS A 6 -21.85 -2.65 -1.19
CA LYS A 6 -20.67 -3.50 -1.01
C LYS A 6 -20.67 -4.63 -2.07
N PRO A 7 -19.55 -4.84 -2.78
CA PRO A 7 -19.44 -5.93 -3.74
C PRO A 7 -19.55 -7.30 -3.06
N PRO A 8 -19.97 -8.35 -3.79
CA PRO A 8 -19.95 -9.72 -3.29
C PRO A 8 -18.50 -10.14 -3.00
N ALA A 9 -18.33 -11.17 -2.15
CA ALA A 9 -17.01 -11.74 -1.90
C ALA A 9 -16.36 -12.26 -3.20
N SER A 10 -15.05 -12.04 -3.35
CA SER A 10 -14.33 -12.54 -4.52
C SER A 10 -14.24 -14.07 -4.50
N SER A 11 -14.46 -14.70 -5.66
CA SER A 11 -14.29 -16.16 -5.84
C SER A 11 -12.87 -16.57 -6.21
N PHE A 12 -11.92 -15.63 -6.28
CA PHE A 12 -10.55 -15.91 -6.75
C PHE A 12 -9.58 -16.25 -5.63
N TYR A 13 -9.88 -15.90 -4.38
CA TYR A 13 -8.97 -16.09 -3.26
C TYR A 13 -9.73 -16.37 -1.96
N GLU A 14 -9.02 -16.93 -1.01
CA GLU A 14 -9.45 -17.06 0.39
C GLU A 14 -8.47 -16.37 1.32
N VAL A 15 -8.91 -16.00 2.52
CA VAL A 15 -8.08 -15.33 3.52
C VAL A 15 -7.67 -16.32 4.59
N ARG A 16 -6.35 -16.51 4.75
CA ARG A 16 -5.75 -17.39 5.75
C ARG A 16 -4.51 -16.76 6.39
N ARG A 17 -3.85 -17.46 7.32
CA ARG A 17 -2.62 -16.99 7.97
C ARG A 17 -1.51 -16.77 6.93
N SER A 18 -0.83 -15.62 7.00
CA SER A 18 0.28 -15.26 6.12
C SER A 18 1.62 -15.28 6.86
N LYS A 19 2.69 -15.60 6.11
CA LYS A 19 4.08 -15.46 6.58
C LYS A 19 4.57 -14.00 6.46
N ILE A 20 3.92 -13.18 5.63
CA ILE A 20 4.27 -11.76 5.45
C ILE A 20 3.81 -10.97 6.67
N GLN A 21 2.48 -10.98 6.92
CA GLN A 21 1.88 -10.27 8.04
C GLN A 21 0.50 -10.85 8.36
N GLY A 22 0.26 -11.26 9.60
CA GLY A 22 -1.03 -11.68 10.13
C GLY A 22 -1.85 -12.59 9.22
N ARG A 23 -2.82 -12.02 8.50
CA ARG A 23 -3.64 -12.69 7.48
C ARG A 23 -3.21 -12.26 6.08
N GLY A 24 -3.41 -13.12 5.09
CA GLY A 24 -3.15 -12.85 3.67
C GLY A 24 -4.23 -13.46 2.79
N ALA A 25 -4.37 -12.93 1.58
CA ALA A 25 -5.27 -13.46 0.56
C ALA A 25 -4.51 -14.41 -0.36
N PHE A 26 -4.99 -15.65 -0.51
CA PHE A 26 -4.33 -16.69 -1.30
C PHE A 26 -5.23 -17.12 -2.46
N ALA A 27 -4.70 -17.13 -3.67
CA ALA A 27 -5.43 -17.57 -4.84
C ALA A 27 -5.92 -19.01 -4.67
N ILE A 28 -7.20 -19.26 -4.94
CA ILE A 28 -7.80 -20.62 -4.95
C ILE A 28 -8.06 -21.12 -6.38
N LEU A 29 -8.00 -20.23 -7.36
CA LEU A 29 -8.17 -20.51 -8.78
C LEU A 29 -7.00 -19.87 -9.57
N PRO A 30 -6.66 -20.40 -10.76
CA PRO A 30 -5.72 -19.73 -11.66
C PRO A 30 -6.24 -18.35 -12.07
N ILE A 31 -5.40 -17.32 -11.94
CA ILE A 31 -5.76 -15.93 -12.29
C ILE A 31 -4.92 -15.48 -13.47
N ARG A 32 -5.57 -15.07 -14.57
CA ARG A 32 -4.86 -14.56 -15.75
C ARG A 32 -4.33 -13.14 -15.51
N LYS A 33 -3.20 -12.81 -16.12
CA LYS A 33 -2.69 -11.43 -16.18
C LYS A 33 -3.79 -10.47 -16.66
N GLY A 34 -3.89 -9.32 -16.02
CA GLY A 34 -4.87 -8.28 -16.34
C GLY A 34 -6.27 -8.48 -15.74
N LYS A 35 -6.53 -9.63 -15.06
CA LYS A 35 -7.81 -9.87 -14.41
C LYS A 35 -8.00 -8.94 -13.22
N LYS A 36 -9.14 -8.25 -13.15
CA LYS A 36 -9.63 -7.61 -11.92
C LYS A 36 -10.09 -8.72 -10.97
N ILE A 37 -9.47 -8.79 -9.80
CA ILE A 37 -9.66 -9.85 -8.82
C ILE A 37 -10.74 -9.47 -7.83
N ASP A 38 -10.66 -8.25 -7.31
CA ASP A 38 -11.60 -7.71 -6.32
C ASP A 38 -11.56 -6.19 -6.33
N GLU A 39 -12.58 -5.56 -5.78
CA GLU A 39 -12.58 -4.15 -5.44
C GLU A 39 -12.10 -3.99 -3.99
N TYR A 40 -11.18 -3.05 -3.74
CA TYR A 40 -10.85 -2.65 -2.38
C TYR A 40 -11.97 -1.79 -1.83
N TRP A 41 -12.75 -2.36 -0.91
CA TRP A 41 -13.95 -1.74 -0.37
C TRP A 41 -13.80 -1.31 1.07
N GLY A 42 -14.37 -0.16 1.42
CA GLY A 42 -14.38 0.37 2.78
C GLY A 42 -15.33 1.56 2.91
N LYS A 43 -15.43 2.09 4.12
CA LYS A 43 -16.16 3.34 4.37
C LYS A 43 -15.37 4.50 3.75
N ARG A 44 -16.05 5.34 2.97
CA ARG A 44 -15.47 6.59 2.46
C ARG A 44 -15.46 7.63 3.57
N ILE A 45 -14.29 8.19 3.84
CA ILE A 45 -14.07 9.23 4.84
C ILE A 45 -13.18 10.33 4.24
N THR A 46 -13.11 11.50 4.87
CA THR A 46 -12.17 12.55 4.50
C THR A 46 -10.78 12.27 5.07
N HIS A 47 -9.74 12.95 4.57
CA HIS A 47 -8.40 12.88 5.14
C HIS A 47 -8.39 13.33 6.60
N ASP A 48 -9.04 14.44 6.95
CA ASP A 48 -9.15 14.93 8.32
C ASP A 48 -9.84 13.91 9.26
N GLU A 49 -10.82 13.17 8.74
CA GLU A 49 -11.48 12.12 9.53
C GLU A 49 -10.57 10.91 9.71
N ALA A 50 -9.76 10.55 8.70
CA ALA A 50 -8.76 9.49 8.80
C ALA A 50 -7.71 9.85 9.85
N ASP A 51 -7.17 11.07 9.81
CA ASP A 51 -6.18 11.58 10.75
C ASP A 51 -6.72 11.52 12.18
N ARG A 52 -7.92 12.08 12.43
CA ARG A 52 -8.56 12.01 13.77
C ARG A 52 -8.79 10.60 14.30
N ARG A 53 -9.07 9.62 13.42
CA ARG A 53 -9.31 8.23 13.84
C ARG A 53 -8.05 7.47 14.18
N TYR A 54 -6.94 7.83 13.54
CA TYR A 54 -5.71 7.06 13.55
C TYR A 54 -4.49 7.85 14.06
N ASP A 55 -4.72 9.00 14.70
CA ASP A 55 -3.68 9.85 15.30
C ASP A 55 -3.02 9.18 16.53
N ASP A 56 -3.74 8.30 17.24
CA ASP A 56 -3.20 7.51 18.33
C ASP A 56 -2.16 6.48 17.88
N SER A 57 -1.02 6.47 18.53
CA SER A 57 0.17 5.67 18.20
C SER A 57 -0.09 4.17 18.04
N GLU A 58 -1.02 3.59 18.80
CA GLU A 58 -1.35 2.17 18.71
C GLU A 58 -2.18 1.80 17.47
N ALA A 59 -2.98 2.74 16.95
CA ALA A 59 -3.83 2.51 15.78
C ALA A 59 -3.07 2.61 14.45
N ARG A 60 -1.89 3.24 14.43
CA ARG A 60 -1.07 3.42 13.20
C ARG A 60 -0.65 2.11 12.56
N HIS A 61 -0.53 1.02 13.33
CA HIS A 61 0.03 -0.26 12.87
C HIS A 61 -0.87 -1.07 11.95
N HIS A 62 -2.19 -0.84 11.94
CA HIS A 62 -3.16 -1.66 11.22
C HIS A 62 -4.20 -0.79 10.52
N THR A 63 -3.73 0.26 9.85
CA THR A 63 -4.62 1.06 9.04
C THR A 63 -4.95 0.31 7.76
N PHE A 64 -6.21 -0.03 7.59
CA PHE A 64 -6.75 -0.50 6.31
C PHE A 64 -7.23 0.69 5.48
N LEU A 65 -6.39 1.76 5.47
CA LEU A 65 -6.69 2.99 4.76
C LEU A 65 -6.14 2.93 3.33
N PHE A 66 -6.92 3.41 2.39
CA PHE A 66 -6.51 3.56 1.01
C PHE A 66 -6.92 4.94 0.49
N VAL A 67 -5.96 5.75 0.07
CA VAL A 67 -6.22 7.07 -0.51
C VAL A 67 -6.80 6.90 -1.91
N LEU A 68 -8.04 7.35 -2.10
CA LEU A 68 -8.73 7.27 -3.38
C LEU A 68 -8.44 8.49 -4.25
N ASP A 69 -8.55 9.68 -3.68
CA ASP A 69 -8.31 10.96 -4.33
C ASP A 69 -7.92 12.04 -3.29
N ASP A 70 -7.87 13.31 -3.73
CA ASP A 70 -7.45 14.43 -2.88
C ASP A 70 -8.41 14.68 -1.69
N ASP A 71 -9.63 14.18 -1.73
CA ASP A 71 -10.68 14.44 -0.74
C ASP A 71 -11.12 13.17 0.02
N THR A 72 -10.82 11.98 -0.54
CA THR A 72 -11.43 10.73 -0.10
C THR A 72 -10.40 9.64 0.25
N VAL A 73 -10.60 9.06 1.42
CA VAL A 73 -9.90 7.85 1.88
C VAL A 73 -10.90 6.73 2.08
N LEU A 74 -10.58 5.51 1.67
CA LEU A 74 -11.34 4.31 2.02
C LEU A 74 -10.80 3.73 3.32
N ASP A 75 -11.67 3.60 4.32
CA ASP A 75 -11.39 2.93 5.58
C ASP A 75 -12.03 1.54 5.57
N ALA A 76 -11.23 0.52 5.26
CA ALA A 76 -11.69 -0.86 5.19
C ALA A 76 -11.73 -1.56 6.56
N ARG A 77 -11.33 -0.90 7.65
CA ARG A 77 -11.52 -1.40 9.01
C ARG A 77 -13.01 -1.53 9.34
N TYR A 78 -13.82 -0.58 8.82
CA TYR A 78 -15.26 -0.54 9.03
C TYR A 78 -16.00 -0.89 7.74
N GLY A 79 -16.68 -2.06 7.75
CA GLY A 79 -17.47 -2.52 6.62
C GLY A 79 -16.66 -2.93 5.37
N GLY A 80 -15.34 -3.00 5.47
CA GLY A 80 -14.48 -3.44 4.38
C GLY A 80 -14.71 -4.89 3.97
N ASN A 81 -14.20 -5.25 2.77
CA ASN A 81 -14.18 -6.62 2.29
C ASN A 81 -12.80 -7.28 2.54
N ASP A 82 -12.64 -8.51 2.09
CA ASP A 82 -11.43 -9.30 2.31
C ASP A 82 -10.21 -8.82 1.51
N ALA A 83 -10.39 -7.94 0.52
CA ALA A 83 -9.28 -7.31 -0.20
C ALA A 83 -8.32 -6.54 0.72
N ARG A 84 -8.79 -6.10 1.89
CA ARG A 84 -7.95 -5.47 2.93
C ARG A 84 -6.83 -6.35 3.48
N PHE A 85 -6.94 -7.68 3.32
CA PHE A 85 -5.92 -8.65 3.75
C PHE A 85 -4.89 -8.98 2.67
N ILE A 86 -4.95 -8.35 1.50
CA ILE A 86 -3.91 -8.49 0.48
C ILE A 86 -2.67 -7.74 0.96
N ASN A 87 -1.60 -8.49 1.25
CA ASN A 87 -0.39 -7.97 1.86
C ASN A 87 0.50 -7.20 0.88
N HIS A 88 1.46 -6.46 1.44
CA HIS A 88 2.48 -5.77 0.66
C HIS A 88 3.55 -6.73 0.15
N SER A 89 4.03 -6.49 -1.07
CA SER A 89 5.30 -7.03 -1.55
C SER A 89 6.09 -5.99 -2.34
N CYS A 90 7.44 -6.06 -2.21
CA CYS A 90 8.37 -5.28 -3.03
C CYS A 90 8.53 -5.85 -4.45
N ASP A 91 8.06 -7.10 -4.68
CA ASP A 91 7.94 -7.76 -6.00
C ASP A 91 6.53 -8.37 -6.13
N PRO A 92 5.51 -7.51 -6.30
CA PRO A 92 4.12 -7.92 -6.20
C PRO A 92 3.64 -8.70 -7.43
N ASN A 93 2.54 -9.44 -7.26
CA ASN A 93 1.82 -10.10 -8.35
C ASN A 93 0.53 -9.37 -8.75
N CYS A 94 0.12 -8.38 -7.95
CA CYS A 94 -1.03 -7.51 -8.23
C CYS A 94 -0.64 -6.04 -8.21
N GLU A 95 -1.47 -5.22 -8.82
CA GLU A 95 -1.46 -3.75 -8.74
C GLU A 95 -2.82 -3.24 -8.33
N THR A 96 -2.86 -2.01 -7.84
CA THR A 96 -4.11 -1.29 -7.61
C THR A 96 -4.37 -0.30 -8.74
N VAL A 97 -5.61 -0.27 -9.25
CA VAL A 97 -6.04 0.63 -10.32
C VAL A 97 -7.29 1.38 -9.86
N ILE A 98 -7.25 2.70 -9.96
CA ILE A 98 -8.41 3.56 -9.64
C ILE A 98 -9.17 3.82 -10.93
N GLU A 99 -10.43 3.36 -10.99
CA GLU A 99 -11.32 3.55 -12.13
C GLU A 99 -12.69 4.01 -11.63
N HIS A 100 -13.17 5.14 -12.13
CA HIS A 100 -14.48 5.71 -11.80
C HIS A 100 -14.76 5.81 -10.29
N GLY A 101 -13.74 6.17 -9.50
CA GLY A 101 -13.85 6.28 -8.04
C GLY A 101 -13.91 4.95 -7.29
N HIS A 102 -13.49 3.85 -7.92
CA HIS A 102 -13.35 2.52 -7.34
C HIS A 102 -11.89 2.06 -7.40
N ILE A 103 -11.42 1.36 -6.39
CA ILE A 103 -10.05 0.82 -6.32
C ILE A 103 -10.12 -0.67 -6.62
N TRP A 104 -9.54 -1.08 -7.74
CA TRP A 104 -9.50 -2.47 -8.18
C TRP A 104 -8.14 -3.11 -7.92
N ILE A 105 -8.15 -4.31 -7.37
CA ILE A 105 -6.98 -5.18 -7.32
C ILE A 105 -6.92 -5.96 -8.63
N LYS A 106 -5.82 -5.80 -9.38
CA LYS A 106 -5.64 -6.38 -10.71
C LYS A 106 -4.36 -7.20 -10.79
N ALA A 107 -4.42 -8.38 -11.40
CA ALA A 107 -3.25 -9.24 -11.58
C ALA A 107 -2.26 -8.64 -12.59
N MET A 108 -0.98 -8.47 -12.20
CA MET A 108 0.11 -8.01 -13.07
C MET A 108 0.72 -9.13 -13.90
N LYS A 109 0.60 -10.36 -13.44
CA LYS A 109 1.11 -11.60 -14.08
C LYS A 109 0.09 -12.72 -13.88
N ALA A 110 0.29 -13.85 -14.55
CA ALA A 110 -0.49 -15.05 -14.24
C ALA A 110 -0.16 -15.51 -12.82
N ILE A 111 -1.19 -15.90 -12.06
CA ILE A 111 -1.08 -16.31 -10.65
C ILE A 111 -1.66 -17.73 -10.55
N THR A 112 -0.88 -18.65 -9.99
CA THR A 112 -1.32 -20.02 -9.73
C THR A 112 -2.07 -20.12 -8.40
N PRO A 113 -2.94 -21.12 -8.21
CA PRO A 113 -3.51 -21.41 -6.91
C PRO A 113 -2.44 -21.55 -5.83
N GLU A 114 -2.80 -21.35 -4.58
CA GLU A 114 -1.94 -21.35 -3.40
C GLU A 114 -0.93 -20.19 -3.31
N THR A 115 -0.89 -19.31 -4.31
CA THR A 115 -0.02 -18.12 -4.32
C THR A 115 -0.67 -17.00 -3.51
N GLU A 116 0.06 -16.39 -2.59
CA GLU A 116 -0.40 -15.20 -1.86
C GLU A 116 -0.47 -14.00 -2.82
N LEU A 117 -1.63 -13.33 -2.85
CA LEU A 117 -1.84 -12.08 -3.57
C LEU A 117 -1.16 -10.95 -2.83
N THR A 118 -0.41 -10.12 -3.55
CA THR A 118 0.31 -9.00 -2.97
C THR A 118 0.33 -7.82 -3.91
N TYR A 119 0.32 -6.59 -3.36
CA TYR A 119 0.57 -5.38 -4.13
C TYR A 119 1.55 -4.45 -3.41
N ASP A 120 2.18 -3.51 -4.12
CA ASP A 120 3.04 -2.49 -3.49
C ASP A 120 2.14 -1.41 -2.87
N TYR A 121 2.17 -1.26 -1.56
CA TYR A 121 1.36 -0.29 -0.82
C TYR A 121 1.71 1.15 -1.18
N ARG A 122 2.93 1.41 -1.69
CA ARG A 122 3.42 2.72 -2.14
C ARG A 122 3.35 3.79 -1.06
N PHE A 123 3.57 3.43 0.21
CA PHE A 123 3.70 4.41 1.28
C PHE A 123 4.80 5.41 0.93
N GLU A 124 4.45 6.69 0.88
CA GLU A 124 5.40 7.74 0.53
C GLU A 124 6.35 8.03 1.70
N TRP A 125 7.59 8.35 1.35
CA TRP A 125 8.60 8.81 2.30
C TRP A 125 8.24 10.19 2.83
N GLN A 126 8.34 10.39 4.15
CA GLN A 126 8.26 11.68 4.80
C GLN A 126 9.67 12.13 5.21
N ASP A 127 9.97 13.43 5.04
CA ASP A 127 11.32 13.96 5.30
C ASP A 127 11.68 14.02 6.80
N ASP A 128 10.69 13.87 7.68
CA ASP A 128 10.79 13.83 9.14
C ASP A 128 10.85 12.40 9.73
N TYR A 129 10.88 11.37 8.88
CA TYR A 129 11.01 10.00 9.37
C TYR A 129 12.38 9.75 10.01
N GLU A 130 12.32 9.17 11.21
CA GLU A 130 13.45 8.75 12.02
C GLU A 130 13.74 7.24 11.87
N PRO A 131 14.87 6.70 12.41
CA PRO A 131 15.18 5.27 12.33
C PRO A 131 14.07 4.36 12.88
N GLU A 132 13.37 4.77 13.94
CA GLU A 132 12.25 4.04 14.53
C GLU A 132 11.09 3.90 13.56
N ASP A 133 10.74 4.97 12.84
CA ASP A 133 9.65 4.92 11.84
C ASP A 133 9.98 3.92 10.72
N VAL A 134 11.23 3.90 10.27
CA VAL A 134 11.66 2.97 9.22
C VAL A 134 11.60 1.52 9.70
N ARG A 135 12.03 1.25 10.94
CA ARG A 135 11.93 -0.09 11.56
C ARG A 135 10.47 -0.48 11.76
N TYR A 136 9.63 0.47 12.11
CA TYR A 136 8.19 0.30 12.20
C TYR A 136 7.57 -0.16 10.88
N TYR A 137 7.95 0.46 9.78
CA TYR A 137 7.52 0.10 8.43
C TYR A 137 8.36 -1.03 7.80
N ALA A 138 9.03 -1.86 8.60
CA ALA A 138 9.85 -2.96 8.11
C ALA A 138 9.04 -3.95 7.26
N CYS A 139 9.58 -4.31 6.10
CA CYS A 139 8.95 -5.22 5.16
C CYS A 139 9.42 -6.67 5.36
N ARG A 140 8.47 -7.60 5.43
CA ARG A 140 8.70 -9.04 5.58
C ARG A 140 8.24 -9.84 4.37
N CYS A 141 8.15 -9.23 3.17
CA CYS A 141 7.59 -9.88 1.99
C CYS A 141 8.41 -11.05 1.42
N GLY A 142 9.65 -11.24 1.87
CA GLY A 142 10.52 -12.34 1.41
C GLY A 142 11.02 -12.25 -0.04
N ALA A 143 10.71 -11.17 -0.78
CA ALA A 143 11.15 -11.01 -2.16
C ALA A 143 12.68 -10.84 -2.25
N LYS A 144 13.32 -11.42 -3.26
CA LYS A 144 14.78 -11.27 -3.50
C LYS A 144 15.24 -9.82 -3.60
N LYS A 145 14.40 -8.93 -4.13
CA LYS A 145 14.64 -7.49 -4.25
C LYS A 145 13.88 -6.69 -3.19
N CYS A 146 13.66 -7.27 -2.00
CA CYS A 146 12.98 -6.58 -0.92
C CYS A 146 13.72 -5.30 -0.53
N ARG A 147 12.97 -4.20 -0.37
CA ARG A 147 13.50 -2.90 0.07
C ARG A 147 13.86 -2.85 1.56
N GLY A 148 13.41 -3.86 2.32
CA GLY A 148 13.51 -3.90 3.79
C GLY A 148 12.43 -3.09 4.49
N THR A 149 11.70 -2.25 3.77
CA THR A 149 10.57 -1.46 4.27
C THR A 149 9.45 -1.37 3.23
N ILE A 150 8.23 -1.12 3.67
CA ILE A 150 7.09 -0.86 2.77
C ILE A 150 7.11 0.57 2.21
N LEU A 151 7.98 1.45 2.74
CA LEU A 151 8.13 2.83 2.29
C LEU A 151 8.80 2.92 0.91
N ARG A 152 8.43 3.93 0.14
CA ARG A 152 9.09 4.31 -1.12
C ARG A 152 10.28 5.21 -0.85
N ILE A 153 11.43 4.59 -0.60
CA ILE A 153 12.65 5.30 -0.20
C ILE A 153 13.25 6.08 -1.38
N PRO A 154 13.57 7.38 -1.20
CA PRO A 154 14.38 8.14 -2.13
C PRO A 154 15.75 7.46 -2.39
N VAL A 155 16.25 7.55 -3.62
CA VAL A 155 17.48 6.84 -4.02
C VAL A 155 18.67 7.21 -3.11
N TYR A 156 18.81 8.50 -2.75
CA TYR A 156 19.91 8.99 -1.94
C TYR A 156 19.88 8.51 -0.47
N LEU A 157 18.73 8.02 0.01
CA LEU A 157 18.57 7.49 1.38
C LEU A 157 18.73 5.97 1.48
N ARG A 158 18.82 5.25 0.37
CA ARG A 158 18.80 3.78 0.39
C ARG A 158 19.89 3.15 1.24
N ALA A 159 21.10 3.75 1.24
CA ALA A 159 22.21 3.25 2.06
C ALA A 159 21.95 3.52 3.55
N THR A 160 21.49 4.72 3.91
CA THR A 160 21.12 5.11 5.27
C THR A 160 20.01 4.21 5.82
N ILE A 161 18.95 4.02 5.06
CA ILE A 161 17.82 3.17 5.45
C ILE A 161 18.26 1.72 5.73
N LYS A 162 19.19 1.17 4.94
CA LYS A 162 19.75 -0.16 5.21
C LYS A 162 20.46 -0.23 6.57
N GLN A 163 21.20 0.84 6.95
CA GLN A 163 21.84 0.89 8.25
C GLN A 163 20.81 1.00 9.38
N TRP A 164 19.80 1.84 9.23
CA TRP A 164 18.71 1.98 10.20
C TRP A 164 17.94 0.66 10.44
N LEU A 165 17.70 -0.10 9.38
CA LEU A 165 17.01 -1.39 9.47
C LEU A 165 17.80 -2.45 10.24
N VAL A 166 19.14 -2.34 10.32
CA VAL A 166 19.99 -3.25 11.11
C VAL A 166 20.41 -2.64 12.45
N GLY A 167 19.79 -1.52 12.86
CA GLY A 167 20.00 -0.90 14.16
C GLY A 167 21.18 0.09 14.24
N ASN A 168 21.75 0.48 13.08
CA ASN A 168 22.81 1.49 13.03
C ASN A 168 22.20 2.85 12.69
N ASP A 169 21.96 3.69 13.67
CA ASP A 169 21.30 5.00 13.50
C ASP A 169 22.28 6.06 12.97
N VAL A 170 22.69 5.90 11.71
CA VAL A 170 23.56 6.85 11.03
C VAL A 170 22.79 8.11 10.61
N PRO A 171 23.44 9.29 10.58
CA PRO A 171 22.76 10.53 10.23
C PRO A 171 22.26 10.54 8.77
N VAL A 172 21.16 11.25 8.55
CA VAL A 172 20.59 11.47 7.21
C VAL A 172 21.56 12.24 6.35
N PRO A 173 21.94 11.77 5.15
CA PRO A 173 22.78 12.52 4.24
C PRO A 173 22.04 13.77 3.72
N LYS A 174 22.75 14.85 3.52
CA LYS A 174 22.16 16.06 2.92
C LYS A 174 21.50 15.73 1.57
N LYS A 175 20.28 16.19 1.39
CA LYS A 175 19.57 16.08 0.11
C LYS A 175 20.47 16.60 -1.02
N PRO A 176 20.71 15.83 -2.09
CA PRO A 176 21.49 16.33 -3.21
C PRO A 176 20.83 17.58 -3.77
N LYS A 177 21.60 18.68 -3.91
CA LYS A 177 21.12 19.91 -4.51
C LYS A 177 20.75 19.63 -5.96
N LYS A 178 19.49 19.31 -6.23
CA LYS A 178 18.91 19.41 -7.57
C LYS A 178 18.17 20.73 -7.67
N GLY A 179 18.37 21.37 -8.81
CA GLY A 179 17.72 22.62 -9.15
C GLY A 179 16.26 22.67 -8.67
N ALA A 180 16.04 23.66 -7.88
CA ALA A 180 14.91 24.06 -7.09
C ALA A 180 13.49 23.71 -7.56
N LYS A 181 12.67 23.42 -6.55
CA LYS A 181 11.28 23.88 -6.41
C LYS A 181 10.30 23.54 -7.52
N LYS A 182 9.58 22.44 -7.34
CA LYS A 182 8.16 22.26 -7.71
C LYS A 182 7.74 20.79 -7.56
N ALA A 183 7.73 20.21 -6.37
CA ALA A 183 7.41 18.78 -6.27
C ALA A 183 6.38 18.38 -5.20
N VAL A 184 6.13 19.14 -4.16
CA VAL A 184 5.27 18.64 -3.07
C VAL A 184 3.78 18.72 -3.43
N LYS A 185 3.34 19.72 -4.19
CA LYS A 185 1.94 19.82 -4.68
C LYS A 185 1.62 19.04 -5.97
N LYS A 186 2.60 18.38 -6.60
CA LYS A 186 2.41 17.64 -7.87
C LYS A 186 2.39 16.13 -7.75
N VAL A 187 2.75 15.54 -6.61
CA VAL A 187 2.86 14.09 -6.47
C VAL A 187 1.48 13.46 -6.34
N VAL A 188 0.57 14.05 -5.58
CA VAL A 188 -0.83 13.62 -5.51
C VAL A 188 -1.49 13.70 -6.90
N LYS A 189 -1.26 14.80 -7.67
CA LYS A 189 -1.78 14.94 -9.05
C LYS A 189 -1.18 13.96 -10.08
N LYS A 190 0.02 13.40 -9.86
CA LYS A 190 0.67 12.49 -10.82
C LYS A 190 0.26 11.02 -10.62
N VAL A 191 -0.10 10.60 -9.42
CA VAL A 191 -0.64 9.27 -9.17
C VAL A 191 -2.03 9.14 -9.80
N VAL A 192 -2.86 10.18 -9.70
CA VAL A 192 -4.19 10.23 -10.33
C VAL A 192 -4.09 10.27 -11.87
N LYS A 193 -3.13 11.04 -12.48
CA LYS A 193 -3.01 11.13 -13.93
C LYS A 193 -2.37 9.92 -14.64
N LYS A 194 -1.64 9.04 -13.95
CA LYS A 194 -1.07 7.83 -14.54
C LYS A 194 -1.99 6.61 -14.47
N ALA A 195 -3.08 6.70 -13.72
CA ALA A 195 -4.11 5.68 -13.65
C ALA A 195 -5.24 5.88 -14.67
N VAL A 196 -5.23 6.98 -15.45
CA VAL A 196 -6.26 7.37 -16.44
C VAL A 196 -5.75 7.28 -17.89
N ARG A 197 -4.58 6.63 -18.14
CA ARG A 197 -4.16 6.27 -19.51
C ARG A 197 -3.90 4.79 -19.63
#